data_35c3c8287ab2b728c87aff5bb8799c53
#
_entry.id   35c3c8287ab2b728c87aff5bb8799c53
#
_cell.length_a   1.000
_cell.length_b   1.000
_cell.length_c   1.000
_cell.angle_alpha   90.00
_cell.angle_beta   90.00
_cell.angle_gamma   90.00
#
_symmetry.space_group_name_H-M   'P 1'
#
loop_
_entity.id
_entity.type
_entity.pdbx_description
1 polymer ?
#
loop_
_entity_poly.entity_id
_entity_poly.type
_entity_poly.pdbx_seq_one_letter_code
_entity_poly.pdbx_strand_id
1 'polypeptide(L)'
;MLGATLLAIGAAFLHAGWNFAVKQPVPGPLADRWHALWGQFFVAGIGCAVLVFALGGVPARAWVWAAISGATHVGYVWFLAKAYDLGDFSVSYPIARGSGAMLAAVGGVIALNDSLTSLNIIGIAICGVGLWMIAGPADSTHVRAALAVAMSIGIYSVVDSHGSRSVGGNLYPLTTFVACAVFTSLHGIAIGRTSSMVATLQLRWRRLVIA
;
A
#
# COMPACT_ATOMS: atom_id res chain seq x y z
N MET A 1 -21.34 -4.36 -14.03
CA MET A 1 -20.14 -5.22 -13.98
C MET A 1 -19.01 -4.69 -14.86
N LEU A 2 -19.18 -4.43 -16.16
CA LEU A 2 -18.11 -3.95 -17.05
C LEU A 2 -17.39 -2.69 -16.54
N GLY A 3 -18.14 -1.67 -16.06
CA GLY A 3 -17.54 -0.43 -15.52
C GLY A 3 -16.63 -0.66 -14.33
N ALA A 4 -17.03 -1.50 -13.37
CA ALA A 4 -16.19 -1.85 -12.22
C ALA A 4 -14.91 -2.58 -12.63
N THR A 5 -15.02 -3.49 -13.62
CA THR A 5 -13.86 -4.20 -14.16
C THR A 5 -12.87 -3.25 -14.85
N LEU A 6 -13.38 -2.32 -15.68
CA LEU A 6 -12.54 -1.32 -16.36
C LEU A 6 -11.84 -0.39 -15.35
N LEU A 7 -12.56 0.05 -14.32
CA LEU A 7 -11.97 0.86 -13.24
C LEU A 7 -10.89 0.08 -12.47
N ALA A 8 -11.12 -1.20 -12.18
CA ALA A 8 -10.13 -2.04 -11.50
C ALA A 8 -8.86 -2.25 -12.35
N ILE A 9 -9.02 -2.48 -13.66
CA ILE A 9 -7.91 -2.59 -14.60
C ILE A 9 -7.14 -1.27 -14.68
N GLY A 10 -7.83 -0.13 -14.82
CA GLY A 10 -7.22 1.19 -14.83
C GLY A 10 -6.44 1.48 -13.54
N ALA A 11 -7.03 1.17 -12.38
CA ALA A 11 -6.36 1.29 -11.09
C ALA A 11 -5.12 0.40 -11.00
N ALA A 12 -5.16 -0.82 -11.53
CA ALA A 12 -4.00 -1.72 -11.55
C ALA A 12 -2.84 -1.16 -12.39
N PHE A 13 -3.12 -0.58 -13.56
CA PHE A 13 -2.11 0.06 -14.39
C PHE A 13 -1.50 1.30 -13.70
N LEU A 14 -2.32 2.17 -13.15
CA LEU A 14 -1.84 3.35 -12.39
C LEU A 14 -0.98 2.92 -11.21
N HIS A 15 -1.42 1.89 -10.50
CA HIS A 15 -0.70 1.36 -9.35
C HIS A 15 0.64 0.72 -9.73
N ALA A 16 0.71 -0.02 -10.84
CA ALA A 16 1.95 -0.57 -11.36
C ALA A 16 2.90 0.56 -11.80
N GLY A 17 2.40 1.57 -12.51
CA GLY A 17 3.17 2.74 -12.92
C GLY A 17 3.75 3.50 -11.74
N TRP A 18 2.95 3.72 -10.71
CA TRP A 18 3.40 4.35 -9.46
C TRP A 18 4.53 3.56 -8.78
N ASN A 19 4.37 2.25 -8.62
CA ASN A 19 5.41 1.41 -8.01
C ASN A 19 6.70 1.38 -8.87
N PHE A 20 6.57 1.40 -10.19
CA PHE A 20 7.71 1.52 -11.09
C PHE A 20 8.44 2.86 -10.89
N ALA A 21 7.71 3.96 -10.76
CA ALA A 21 8.29 5.27 -10.49
C ALA A 21 9.06 5.32 -9.15
N VAL A 22 8.51 4.68 -8.09
CA VAL A 22 9.20 4.54 -6.79
C VAL A 22 10.48 3.72 -6.90
N LYS A 23 10.49 2.70 -7.76
CA LYS A 23 11.68 1.85 -7.96
C LYS A 23 12.82 2.59 -8.64
N GLN A 24 12.55 3.63 -9.43
CA GLN A 24 13.60 4.37 -10.13
C GLN A 24 14.66 4.92 -9.17
N PRO A 25 15.95 4.85 -9.55
CA PRO A 25 17.03 5.40 -8.74
C PRO A 25 16.81 6.89 -8.49
N VAL A 26 16.98 7.30 -7.26
CA VAL A 26 16.98 8.71 -6.90
C VAL A 26 18.40 9.10 -6.50
N PRO A 27 19.08 9.95 -7.27
CA PRO A 27 20.43 10.38 -6.95
C PRO A 27 20.45 11.32 -5.71
N GLY A 28 21.56 11.27 -4.99
CA GLY A 28 21.85 12.23 -3.90
C GLY A 28 21.54 11.69 -2.49
N PRO A 29 21.69 12.54 -1.48
CA PRO A 29 21.64 12.15 -0.06
C PRO A 29 20.29 11.63 0.42
N LEU A 30 19.22 11.79 -0.38
CA LEU A 30 17.88 11.28 -0.12
C LEU A 30 17.54 10.05 -1.00
N ALA A 31 18.55 9.26 -1.38
CA ALA A 31 18.39 8.06 -2.22
C ALA A 31 17.53 6.96 -1.57
N ASP A 32 17.28 7.04 -0.27
CA ASP A 32 16.42 6.11 0.47
C ASP A 32 14.98 6.16 -0.06
N ARG A 33 14.50 5.03 -0.55
CA ARG A 33 13.14 4.87 -1.09
C ARG A 33 12.05 5.12 -0.06
N TRP A 34 12.35 4.97 1.21
CA TRP A 34 11.42 5.30 2.28
C TRP A 34 10.95 6.76 2.20
N HIS A 35 11.85 7.71 1.90
CA HIS A 35 11.48 9.12 1.76
C HIS A 35 10.55 9.38 0.57
N ALA A 36 10.77 8.68 -0.53
CA ALA A 36 9.87 8.80 -1.70
C ALA A 36 8.47 8.26 -1.37
N LEU A 37 8.40 7.07 -0.76
CA LEU A 37 7.13 6.45 -0.34
C LEU A 37 6.40 7.30 0.69
N TRP A 38 7.11 7.76 1.74
CA TRP A 38 6.55 8.65 2.74
C TRP A 38 6.00 9.93 2.12
N GLY A 39 6.79 10.58 1.27
CA GLY A 39 6.41 11.85 0.64
C GLY A 39 5.16 11.73 -0.22
N GLN A 40 5.00 10.62 -0.94
CA GLN A 40 3.79 10.35 -1.73
C GLN A 40 2.57 10.17 -0.84
N PHE A 41 2.66 9.37 0.24
CA PHE A 41 1.56 9.26 1.21
C PHE A 41 1.25 10.59 1.87
N PHE A 42 2.26 11.41 2.17
CA PHE A 42 2.08 12.72 2.78
C PHE A 42 1.30 13.67 1.86
N VAL A 43 1.71 13.79 0.60
CA VAL A 43 1.02 14.64 -0.39
C VAL A 43 -0.39 14.13 -0.69
N ALA A 44 -0.55 12.81 -0.92
CA ALA A 44 -1.85 12.20 -1.12
C ALA A 44 -2.76 12.38 0.11
N GLY A 45 -2.21 12.23 1.31
CA GLY A 45 -2.95 12.43 2.56
C GLY A 45 -3.47 13.84 2.74
N ILE A 46 -2.69 14.87 2.37
CA ILE A 46 -3.15 16.26 2.37
C ILE A 46 -4.33 16.44 1.40
N GLY A 47 -4.17 15.97 0.15
CA GLY A 47 -5.25 16.04 -0.85
C GLY A 47 -6.51 15.31 -0.40
N CYS A 48 -6.36 14.11 0.17
CA CYS A 48 -7.48 13.34 0.72
C CYS A 48 -8.15 14.03 1.91
N ALA A 49 -7.36 14.67 2.79
CA ALA A 49 -7.92 15.44 3.92
C ALA A 49 -8.79 16.60 3.41
N VAL A 50 -8.31 17.36 2.44
CA VAL A 50 -9.10 18.44 1.81
C VAL A 50 -10.40 17.90 1.23
N LEU A 51 -10.34 16.79 0.49
CA LEU A 51 -11.52 16.16 -0.10
C LEU A 51 -12.51 15.65 0.96
N VAL A 52 -12.05 15.00 2.02
CA VAL A 52 -12.90 14.52 3.11
C VAL A 52 -13.67 15.68 3.74
N PHE A 53 -12.98 16.80 4.05
CA PHE A 53 -13.63 17.96 4.64
C PHE A 53 -14.57 18.68 3.65
N ALA A 54 -14.17 18.82 2.39
CA ALA A 54 -14.98 19.48 1.36
C ALA A 54 -16.26 18.69 1.02
N LEU A 55 -16.24 17.37 1.16
CA LEU A 55 -17.36 16.48 0.88
C LEU A 55 -18.24 16.18 2.12
N GLY A 56 -18.09 16.93 3.20
CA GLY A 56 -18.94 16.82 4.39
C GLY A 56 -18.42 15.91 5.50
N GLY A 57 -17.19 15.42 5.38
CA GLY A 57 -16.54 14.60 6.40
C GLY A 57 -16.99 13.15 6.41
N VAL A 58 -16.55 12.42 7.44
CA VAL A 58 -16.86 11.01 7.69
C VAL A 58 -17.20 10.81 9.17
N PRO A 59 -18.00 9.79 9.54
CA PRO A 59 -18.29 9.50 10.93
C PRO A 59 -17.02 9.14 11.73
N ALA A 60 -17.00 9.44 13.03
CA ALA A 60 -15.84 9.23 13.90
C ALA A 60 -15.30 7.80 13.86
N ARG A 61 -16.17 6.80 13.73
CA ARG A 61 -15.77 5.39 13.61
C ARG A 61 -14.90 5.11 12.38
N ALA A 62 -15.01 5.91 11.30
CA ALA A 62 -14.13 5.78 10.13
C ALA A 62 -12.68 6.04 10.50
N TRP A 63 -12.45 7.04 11.33
CA TRP A 63 -11.10 7.40 11.78
C TRP A 63 -10.46 6.34 12.67
N VAL A 64 -11.25 5.57 13.43
CA VAL A 64 -10.72 4.44 14.22
C VAL A 64 -10.13 3.37 13.30
N TRP A 65 -10.89 2.94 12.28
CA TRP A 65 -10.40 1.94 11.34
C TRP A 65 -9.26 2.48 10.46
N ALA A 66 -9.37 3.73 10.02
CA ALA A 66 -8.29 4.39 9.29
C ALA A 66 -7.01 4.49 10.13
N ALA A 67 -7.09 4.75 11.43
CA ALA A 67 -5.92 4.78 12.32
C ALA A 67 -5.25 3.41 12.44
N ILE A 68 -6.03 2.32 12.58
CA ILE A 68 -5.50 0.95 12.60
C ILE A 68 -4.81 0.64 11.26
N SER A 69 -5.45 0.99 10.13
CA SER A 69 -4.87 0.84 8.80
C SER A 69 -3.58 1.67 8.65
N GLY A 70 -3.59 2.95 9.05
CA GLY A 70 -2.43 3.83 9.01
C GLY A 70 -1.25 3.30 9.82
N ALA A 71 -1.51 2.73 11.00
CA ALA A 71 -0.47 2.09 11.80
C ALA A 71 0.15 0.89 11.09
N THR A 72 -0.65 0.05 10.43
CA THR A 72 -0.13 -1.09 9.65
C THR A 72 0.65 -0.63 8.41
N HIS A 73 0.30 0.51 7.82
CA HIS A 73 1.02 1.10 6.69
C HIS A 73 2.43 1.57 7.04
N VAL A 74 2.76 1.81 8.30
CA VAL A 74 4.15 2.07 8.73
C VAL A 74 5.04 0.89 8.37
N GLY A 75 4.60 -0.32 8.74
CA GLY A 75 5.29 -1.56 8.37
C GLY A 75 5.34 -1.76 6.85
N TYR A 76 4.23 -1.53 6.17
CA TYR A 76 4.16 -1.61 4.71
C TYR A 76 5.20 -0.72 4.02
N VAL A 77 5.27 0.56 4.36
CA VAL A 77 6.22 1.52 3.76
C VAL A 77 7.67 1.09 4.05
N TRP A 78 7.94 0.65 5.27
CA TRP A 78 9.27 0.19 5.66
C TRP A 78 9.71 -1.05 4.88
N PHE A 79 8.87 -2.09 4.84
CA PHE A 79 9.19 -3.33 4.14
C PHE A 79 9.24 -3.13 2.62
N LEU A 80 8.37 -2.27 2.06
CA LEU A 80 8.38 -1.98 0.64
C LEU A 80 9.67 -1.27 0.22
N ALA A 81 10.13 -0.27 1.00
CA ALA A 81 11.40 0.38 0.75
C ALA A 81 12.53 -0.65 0.74
N LYS A 82 12.60 -1.51 1.77
CA LYS A 82 13.61 -2.58 1.84
C LYS A 82 13.52 -3.58 0.68
N ALA A 83 12.33 -4.04 0.34
CA ALA A 83 12.15 -5.00 -0.75
C ALA A 83 12.65 -4.43 -2.09
N TYR A 84 12.44 -3.13 -2.30
CA TYR A 84 12.90 -2.47 -3.52
C TYR A 84 14.39 -2.12 -3.50
N ASP A 85 15.01 -2.00 -2.34
CA ASP A 85 16.45 -1.80 -2.21
C ASP A 85 17.22 -3.10 -2.42
N LEU A 86 16.70 -4.21 -1.93
CA LEU A 86 17.37 -5.51 -1.95
C LEU A 86 17.18 -6.27 -3.27
N GLY A 87 16.00 -6.17 -3.89
CA GLY A 87 15.59 -7.09 -4.93
C GLY A 87 15.34 -6.51 -6.30
N ASP A 88 15.26 -7.41 -7.26
CA ASP A 88 14.77 -7.10 -8.58
C ASP A 88 13.27 -6.80 -8.53
N PHE A 89 12.86 -5.71 -9.19
CA PHE A 89 11.45 -5.32 -9.23
C PHE A 89 10.56 -6.38 -9.88
N SER A 90 11.08 -7.05 -10.91
CA SER A 90 10.38 -8.11 -11.62
C SER A 90 10.04 -9.32 -10.74
N VAL A 91 10.78 -9.53 -9.65
CA VAL A 91 10.54 -10.58 -8.66
C VAL A 91 9.77 -10.02 -7.46
N SER A 92 10.28 -8.95 -6.85
CA SER A 92 9.74 -8.40 -5.60
C SER A 92 8.31 -7.90 -5.74
N TYR A 93 7.99 -7.24 -6.86
CA TYR A 93 6.66 -6.65 -7.07
C TYR A 93 5.55 -7.70 -7.24
N PRO A 94 5.67 -8.70 -8.14
CA PRO A 94 4.64 -9.74 -8.26
C PRO A 94 4.45 -10.53 -6.97
N ILE A 95 5.53 -10.92 -6.28
CA ILE A 95 5.43 -11.68 -5.03
C ILE A 95 4.71 -10.85 -3.96
N ALA A 96 5.12 -9.60 -3.75
CA ALA A 96 4.49 -8.74 -2.75
C ALA A 96 3.00 -8.51 -3.03
N ARG A 97 2.64 -8.20 -4.28
CA ARG A 97 1.27 -7.86 -4.65
C ARG A 97 0.37 -9.08 -4.77
N GLY A 98 0.85 -10.13 -5.44
CA GLY A 98 0.07 -11.35 -5.62
C GLY A 98 -0.15 -12.08 -4.31
N SER A 99 0.91 -12.30 -3.52
CA SER A 99 0.77 -12.92 -2.20
C SER A 99 -0.06 -12.05 -1.24
N GLY A 100 0.08 -10.72 -1.31
CA GLY A 100 -0.73 -9.80 -0.51
C GLY A 100 -2.22 -9.90 -0.82
N ALA A 101 -2.60 -9.98 -2.10
CA ALA A 101 -3.99 -10.17 -2.50
C ALA A 101 -4.54 -11.55 -2.05
N MET A 102 -3.72 -12.60 -2.14
CA MET A 102 -4.09 -13.92 -1.63
C MET A 102 -4.32 -13.92 -0.11
N LEU A 103 -3.41 -13.27 0.64
CA LEU A 103 -3.54 -13.11 2.10
C LEU A 103 -4.76 -12.26 2.47
N ALA A 104 -5.08 -11.22 1.70
CA ALA A 104 -6.29 -10.42 1.89
C ALA A 104 -7.55 -11.26 1.66
N ALA A 105 -7.58 -12.12 0.62
CA ALA A 105 -8.71 -13.00 0.37
C ALA A 105 -8.90 -14.03 1.50
N VAL A 106 -7.82 -14.68 1.94
CA VAL A 106 -7.85 -15.61 3.08
C VAL A 106 -8.28 -14.89 4.36
N GLY A 107 -7.70 -13.72 4.62
CA GLY A 107 -8.06 -12.89 5.78
C GLY A 107 -9.52 -12.43 5.75
N GLY A 108 -10.06 -12.12 4.57
CA GLY A 108 -11.48 -11.81 4.38
C GLY A 108 -12.40 -12.98 4.79
N VAL A 109 -12.04 -14.20 4.37
CA VAL A 109 -12.79 -15.41 4.80
C VAL A 109 -12.73 -15.60 6.31
N ILE A 110 -11.53 -15.50 6.90
CA ILE A 110 -11.33 -15.82 8.32
C ILE A 110 -11.91 -14.72 9.23
N ALA A 111 -11.65 -13.45 8.91
CA ALA A 111 -11.97 -12.33 9.80
C ALA A 111 -13.30 -11.65 9.48
N LEU A 112 -13.75 -11.70 8.23
CA LEU A 112 -14.94 -11.00 7.76
C LEU A 112 -16.09 -11.92 7.34
N ASN A 113 -15.89 -13.25 7.47
CA ASN A 113 -16.83 -14.29 7.01
C ASN A 113 -17.20 -14.18 5.53
N ASP A 114 -16.24 -13.73 4.69
CA ASP A 114 -16.42 -13.69 3.26
C ASP A 114 -16.51 -15.11 2.67
N SER A 115 -17.32 -15.29 1.64
CA SER A 115 -17.42 -16.56 0.91
C SER A 115 -16.61 -16.48 -0.39
N LEU A 116 -15.82 -17.51 -0.66
CA LEU A 116 -15.12 -17.68 -1.93
C LEU A 116 -15.91 -18.67 -2.80
N THR A 117 -16.16 -18.28 -4.04
CA THR A 117 -16.67 -19.21 -5.06
C THR A 117 -15.57 -20.18 -5.52
N SER A 118 -15.95 -21.30 -6.11
CA SER A 118 -14.98 -22.25 -6.67
C SER A 118 -14.06 -21.57 -7.70
N LEU A 119 -14.58 -20.62 -8.48
CA LEU A 119 -13.78 -19.85 -9.44
C LEU A 119 -12.74 -18.97 -8.75
N ASN A 120 -13.09 -18.35 -7.63
CA ASN A 120 -12.13 -17.56 -6.83
C ASN A 120 -11.01 -18.45 -6.29
N ILE A 121 -11.34 -19.63 -5.77
CA ILE A 121 -10.36 -20.60 -5.25
C ILE A 121 -9.40 -21.05 -6.35
N ILE A 122 -9.93 -21.40 -7.53
CA ILE A 122 -9.12 -21.78 -8.69
C ILE A 122 -8.19 -20.61 -9.10
N GLY A 123 -8.70 -19.39 -9.19
CA GLY A 123 -7.91 -18.19 -9.50
C GLY A 123 -6.77 -17.96 -8.51
N ILE A 124 -7.05 -18.07 -7.21
CA ILE A 124 -6.04 -17.96 -6.15
C ILE A 124 -4.98 -19.07 -6.30
N ALA A 125 -5.38 -20.31 -6.58
CA ALA A 125 -4.45 -21.41 -6.78
C ALA A 125 -3.53 -21.18 -7.99
N ILE A 126 -4.08 -20.74 -9.13
CA ILE A 126 -3.29 -20.41 -10.33
C ILE A 126 -2.30 -19.28 -10.02
N CYS A 127 -2.75 -18.21 -9.34
CA CYS A 127 -1.86 -17.13 -8.90
C CYS A 127 -0.74 -17.67 -7.99
N GLY A 128 -1.06 -18.54 -7.04
CA GLY A 128 -0.08 -19.16 -6.14
C GLY A 128 0.99 -19.93 -6.89
N VAL A 129 0.61 -20.75 -7.86
CA VAL A 129 1.54 -21.48 -8.73
C VAL A 129 2.43 -20.51 -9.51
N GLY A 130 1.86 -19.47 -10.12
CA GLY A 130 2.63 -18.46 -10.85
C GLY A 130 3.64 -17.72 -9.97
N LEU A 131 3.24 -17.34 -8.77
CA LEU A 131 4.14 -16.70 -7.79
C LEU A 131 5.25 -17.63 -7.32
N TRP A 132 4.94 -18.93 -7.11
CA TRP A 132 5.94 -19.93 -6.76
C TRP A 132 6.98 -20.11 -7.87
N MET A 133 6.55 -20.11 -9.14
CA MET A 133 7.46 -20.18 -10.29
C MET A 133 8.39 -18.96 -10.36
N ILE A 134 7.89 -17.77 -10.03
CA ILE A 134 8.71 -16.54 -9.98
C ILE A 134 9.68 -16.57 -8.79
N ALA A 135 9.23 -17.07 -7.65
CA ALA A 135 10.02 -17.10 -6.42
C ALA A 135 11.10 -18.18 -6.43
N GLY A 136 10.89 -19.30 -7.15
CA GLY A 136 11.78 -20.47 -7.12
C GLY A 136 13.24 -20.17 -7.45
N PRO A 137 13.58 -19.39 -8.49
CA PRO A 137 14.94 -19.03 -8.83
C PRO A 137 15.49 -17.81 -8.07
N ALA A 138 14.64 -17.14 -7.26
CA ALA A 138 15.03 -15.89 -6.60
C ALA A 138 15.78 -16.13 -5.29
N ASP A 139 16.64 -15.18 -4.91
CA ASP A 139 17.30 -15.18 -3.61
C ASP A 139 16.28 -15.13 -2.46
N SER A 140 16.48 -15.97 -1.46
CA SER A 140 15.57 -16.10 -0.32
C SER A 140 15.39 -14.80 0.48
N THR A 141 16.38 -13.91 0.46
CA THR A 141 16.32 -12.61 1.14
C THR A 141 15.32 -11.68 0.43
N HIS A 142 15.33 -11.68 -0.91
CA HIS A 142 14.40 -10.92 -1.73
C HIS A 142 12.96 -11.41 -1.54
N VAL A 143 12.78 -12.74 -1.56
CA VAL A 143 11.46 -13.36 -1.35
C VAL A 143 10.92 -13.05 0.04
N ARG A 144 11.74 -13.16 1.09
CA ARG A 144 11.31 -12.82 2.46
C ARG A 144 10.92 -11.35 2.61
N ALA A 145 11.68 -10.43 2.01
CA ALA A 145 11.34 -9.01 2.02
C ALA A 145 10.00 -8.75 1.31
N ALA A 146 9.77 -9.37 0.14
CA ALA A 146 8.52 -9.27 -0.60
C ALA A 146 7.33 -9.86 0.18
N LEU A 147 7.52 -10.99 0.87
CA LEU A 147 6.51 -11.61 1.72
C LEU A 147 6.17 -10.76 2.95
N ALA A 148 7.14 -10.03 3.54
CA ALA A 148 6.86 -9.08 4.61
C ALA A 148 5.95 -7.93 4.13
N VAL A 149 6.16 -7.44 2.90
CA VAL A 149 5.24 -6.50 2.24
C VAL A 149 3.86 -7.14 2.04
N ALA A 150 3.81 -8.38 1.55
CA ALA A 150 2.56 -9.11 1.33
C ALA A 150 1.74 -9.27 2.62
N MET A 151 2.39 -9.60 3.73
CA MET A 151 1.73 -9.68 5.04
C MET A 151 1.11 -8.33 5.44
N SER A 152 1.84 -7.23 5.27
CA SER A 152 1.32 -5.90 5.54
C SER A 152 0.11 -5.59 4.65
N ILE A 153 0.17 -5.94 3.35
CA ILE A 153 -0.95 -5.78 2.41
C ILE A 153 -2.17 -6.59 2.87
N GLY A 154 -1.98 -7.85 3.22
CA GLY A 154 -3.07 -8.70 3.71
C GLY A 154 -3.76 -8.10 4.93
N ILE A 155 -2.98 -7.66 5.92
CA ILE A 155 -3.49 -7.09 7.17
C ILE A 155 -4.29 -5.81 6.91
N TYR A 156 -3.68 -4.79 6.26
CA TYR A 156 -4.39 -3.53 6.05
C TYR A 156 -5.61 -3.71 5.15
N SER A 157 -5.56 -4.62 4.15
CA SER A 157 -6.69 -4.86 3.26
C SER A 157 -7.91 -5.43 4.00
N VAL A 158 -7.70 -6.31 4.97
CA VAL A 158 -8.78 -6.83 5.84
C VAL A 158 -9.34 -5.71 6.73
N VAL A 159 -8.47 -4.92 7.34
CA VAL A 159 -8.85 -3.77 8.18
C VAL A 159 -9.66 -2.76 7.37
N ASP A 160 -9.20 -2.41 6.18
CA ASP A 160 -9.86 -1.44 5.31
C ASP A 160 -11.19 -1.95 4.76
N SER A 161 -11.26 -3.25 4.43
CA SER A 161 -12.51 -3.89 4.03
C SER A 161 -13.56 -3.83 5.14
N HIS A 162 -13.15 -4.15 6.37
CA HIS A 162 -14.03 -4.03 7.54
C HIS A 162 -14.45 -2.59 7.80
N GLY A 163 -13.50 -1.65 7.80
CA GLY A 163 -13.73 -0.23 7.99
C GLY A 163 -14.72 0.33 6.96
N SER A 164 -14.49 0.06 5.68
CA SER A 164 -15.36 0.50 4.59
C SER A 164 -16.79 -0.03 4.73
N ARG A 165 -16.96 -1.31 5.06
CA ARG A 165 -18.29 -1.93 5.26
C ARG A 165 -19.00 -1.37 6.49
N SER A 166 -18.28 -1.10 7.58
CA SER A 166 -18.86 -0.62 8.84
C SER A 166 -19.30 0.83 8.79
N VAL A 167 -18.70 1.65 7.91
CA VAL A 167 -18.96 3.09 7.81
C VAL A 167 -20.06 3.41 6.80
N GLY A 168 -20.23 2.58 5.77
CA GLY A 168 -21.28 2.74 4.77
C GLY A 168 -21.13 3.98 3.91
N GLY A 169 -19.92 4.29 3.42
CA GLY A 169 -19.70 5.46 2.57
C GLY A 169 -18.49 5.34 1.66
N ASN A 170 -18.51 6.07 0.55
CA ASN A 170 -17.46 6.03 -0.47
C ASN A 170 -16.20 6.85 -0.08
N LEU A 171 -16.24 7.60 1.03
CA LEU A 171 -15.16 8.47 1.47
C LEU A 171 -14.14 7.76 2.38
N TYR A 172 -14.47 6.57 2.90
CA TYR A 172 -13.56 5.83 3.80
C TYR A 172 -12.15 5.66 3.24
N PRO A 173 -11.93 5.30 1.96
CA PRO A 173 -10.57 5.15 1.43
C PRO A 173 -9.72 6.43 1.52
N LEU A 174 -10.35 7.61 1.49
CA LEU A 174 -9.64 8.87 1.65
C LEU A 174 -9.10 9.03 3.08
N THR A 175 -9.84 8.55 4.08
CA THR A 175 -9.40 8.62 5.48
C THR A 175 -8.19 7.72 5.75
N THR A 176 -8.07 6.60 5.04
CA THR A 176 -6.89 5.73 5.16
C THR A 176 -5.62 6.41 4.66
N PHE A 177 -5.68 7.16 3.55
CA PHE A 177 -4.54 7.96 3.08
C PHE A 177 -4.13 9.05 4.08
N VAL A 178 -5.10 9.72 4.70
CA VAL A 178 -4.82 10.70 5.77
C VAL A 178 -4.11 10.03 6.94
N ALA A 179 -4.64 8.91 7.41
CA ALA A 179 -4.04 8.15 8.50
C ALA A 179 -2.64 7.63 8.14
N CYS A 180 -2.43 7.11 6.93
CA CYS A 180 -1.11 6.70 6.44
C CYS A 180 -0.11 7.86 6.48
N ALA A 181 -0.51 9.05 6.01
CA ALA A 181 0.34 10.24 6.06
C ALA A 181 0.72 10.61 7.50
N VAL A 182 -0.24 10.55 8.43
CA VAL A 182 0.00 10.86 9.84
C VAL A 182 0.94 9.83 10.47
N PHE A 183 0.61 8.54 10.41
CA PHE A 183 1.36 7.50 11.09
C PHE A 183 2.77 7.30 10.51
N THR A 184 2.93 7.37 9.19
CA THR A 184 4.27 7.30 8.58
C THR A 184 5.12 8.54 8.90
N SER A 185 4.48 9.72 9.03
CA SER A 185 5.18 10.93 9.47
C SER A 185 5.61 10.85 10.93
N LEU A 186 4.73 10.41 11.83
CA LEU A 186 5.05 10.18 13.24
C LEU A 186 6.20 9.17 13.39
N HIS A 187 6.16 8.08 12.61
CA HIS A 187 7.26 7.11 12.59
C HIS A 187 8.57 7.75 12.12
N GLY A 188 8.55 8.53 11.04
CA GLY A 188 9.73 9.23 10.52
C GLY A 188 10.33 10.19 11.56
N ILE A 189 9.49 10.92 12.29
CA ILE A 189 9.92 11.80 13.39
C ILE A 189 10.54 10.96 14.52
N ALA A 190 9.88 9.88 14.93
CA ALA A 190 10.34 9.01 16.01
C ALA A 190 11.72 8.39 15.74
N ILE A 191 12.04 8.09 14.47
CA ILE A 191 13.36 7.55 14.07
C ILE A 191 14.36 8.64 13.65
N GLY A 192 14.10 9.92 13.96
CA GLY A 192 15.03 11.03 13.75
C GLY A 192 15.19 11.48 12.29
N ARG A 193 14.22 11.20 11.41
CA ARG A 193 14.28 11.56 9.98
C ARG A 193 13.67 12.94 9.63
N THR A 194 13.34 13.77 10.61
CA THR A 194 12.62 15.04 10.39
C THR A 194 13.32 15.97 9.39
N SER A 195 14.62 16.15 9.51
CA SER A 195 15.38 17.03 8.61
C SER A 195 15.38 16.52 7.16
N SER A 196 15.52 15.21 6.97
CA SER A 196 15.48 14.58 5.64
C SER A 196 14.08 14.55 5.04
N MET A 197 13.02 14.46 5.86
CA MET A 197 11.63 14.62 5.43
C MET A 197 11.37 16.02 4.88
N VAL A 198 11.78 17.06 5.61
CA VAL A 198 11.67 18.45 5.16
C VAL A 198 12.45 18.68 3.85
N ALA A 199 13.69 18.20 3.79
CA ALA A 199 14.49 18.28 2.56
C ALA A 199 13.83 17.54 1.37
N THR A 200 13.18 16.40 1.62
CA THR A 200 12.43 15.66 0.59
C THR A 200 11.30 16.51 0.02
N LEU A 201 10.51 17.15 0.85
CA LEU A 201 9.43 18.03 0.40
C LEU A 201 9.98 19.23 -0.38
N GLN A 202 11.04 19.90 0.10
CA GLN A 202 11.62 21.05 -0.58
C GLN A 202 12.23 20.72 -1.94
N LEU A 203 12.97 19.62 -2.04
CA LEU A 203 13.73 19.26 -3.24
C LEU A 203 12.92 18.44 -4.26
N ARG A 204 11.87 17.75 -3.82
CA ARG A 204 11.18 16.76 -4.65
C ARG A 204 9.67 16.96 -4.77
N TRP A 205 9.10 18.03 -4.25
CA TRP A 205 7.66 18.24 -4.23
C TRP A 205 6.98 18.04 -5.58
N ARG A 206 7.61 18.50 -6.69
CA ARG A 206 7.07 18.30 -8.05
C ARG A 206 6.94 16.83 -8.43
N ARG A 207 7.94 16.01 -8.07
CA ARG A 207 7.90 14.55 -8.34
C ARG A 207 6.89 13.84 -7.44
N LEU A 208 6.71 14.30 -6.21
CA LEU A 208 5.75 13.72 -5.28
C LEU A 208 4.30 14.00 -5.68
N VAL A 209 4.02 15.11 -6.34
CA VAL A 209 2.68 15.48 -6.83
C VAL A 209 2.34 14.78 -8.14
N ILE A 210 3.33 14.48 -8.98
CA ILE A 210 3.12 13.85 -10.30
C ILE A 210 3.08 12.30 -10.19
N ALA A 211 3.71 11.73 -9.18
CA ALA A 211 3.75 10.29 -8.93
C ALA A 211 2.54 9.81 -8.12
#